data_9fa01ae179caa4c91bd36ee2bf7acff1
#
_entry.id   9fa01ae179caa4c91bd36ee2bf7acff1
#
_cell.length_a   1.000
_cell.length_b   1.000
_cell.length_c   1.000
_cell.angle_alpha   90.00
_cell.angle_beta   90.00
_cell.angle_gamma   90.00
#
_symmetry.space_group_name_H-M   'P 1'
#
loop_
_entity.id
_entity.type
_entity.pdbx_description
1 polymer ?
#
loop_
_entity_poly.entity_id
_entity_poly.type
_entity_poly.pdbx_seq_one_letter_code
_entity_poly.pdbx_strand_id
1 'polypeptide(L)'
;MRLQAFVTAGILWLGASSTAPLSAQVGLAARASTLGLGAELSYRVSRVIGLRAGVNYLEFSRDVTIDNIDYHLTPHFENGSALVDLYPLGGSFHLSGGVLLNHNEGRMEARLNQSIEIGGRTYAPSEIGSLTGTVDFRKTAPYLGLGFAVVGTVSFLLDLGVGITGTPRVDLIGETPLTGSAKAEFDANVAQELAHVRAEINDKSYLKFHPVLSVGLRVGF
;
A
#
# COMPACT_ATOMS: atom_id res chain seq x y z
N MET A 1 6.84 -14.39 -21.10
CA MET A 1 6.38 -13.46 -22.16
C MET A 1 6.11 -12.13 -21.47
N ARG A 2 7.04 -11.19 -21.56
CA ARG A 2 6.99 -9.92 -20.82
C ARG A 2 6.07 -8.95 -21.55
N LEU A 3 4.97 -8.55 -20.92
CA LEU A 3 4.07 -7.51 -21.42
C LEU A 3 4.66 -6.15 -20.99
N GLN A 4 5.22 -5.41 -21.94
CA GLN A 4 5.58 -4.02 -21.74
C GLN A 4 4.32 -3.17 -21.90
N ALA A 5 3.80 -2.66 -20.81
CA ALA A 5 2.73 -1.66 -20.85
C ALA A 5 3.36 -0.29 -21.10
N PHE A 6 3.18 0.25 -22.31
CA PHE A 6 3.47 1.65 -22.62
C PHE A 6 2.38 2.52 -22.03
N VAL A 7 2.72 3.30 -21.00
CA VAL A 7 1.88 4.39 -20.50
C VAL A 7 2.06 5.58 -21.43
N THR A 8 1.12 5.78 -22.33
CA THR A 8 1.06 6.98 -23.18
C THR A 8 0.39 8.08 -22.37
N ALA A 9 1.16 9.00 -21.82
CA ALA A 9 0.66 10.20 -21.15
C ALA A 9 0.11 11.19 -22.19
N GLY A 10 -1.20 11.23 -22.33
CA GLY A 10 -1.90 12.25 -23.10
C GLY A 10 -1.88 13.60 -22.37
N ILE A 11 -1.12 14.56 -22.86
CA ILE A 11 -1.12 15.94 -22.37
C ILE A 11 -2.35 16.64 -22.95
N LEU A 12 -3.39 16.83 -22.14
CA LEU A 12 -4.51 17.71 -22.48
C LEU A 12 -4.09 19.16 -22.23
N TRP A 13 -3.94 19.92 -23.30
CA TRP A 13 -3.79 21.36 -23.27
C TRP A 13 -5.14 22.02 -23.00
N LEU A 14 -5.39 22.47 -21.78
CA LEU A 14 -6.49 23.36 -21.45
C LEU A 14 -5.94 24.79 -21.38
N GLY A 15 -6.16 25.55 -22.46
CA GLY A 15 -5.90 26.98 -22.49
C GLY A 15 -6.85 27.73 -21.56
N ALA A 16 -6.32 28.38 -20.54
CA ALA A 16 -7.04 29.36 -19.73
C ALA A 16 -6.25 30.66 -19.68
N SER A 17 -6.79 31.68 -20.32
CA SER A 17 -6.32 33.06 -20.24
C SER A 17 -6.76 33.66 -18.91
N SER A 18 -5.86 33.85 -17.96
CA SER A 18 -6.10 34.74 -16.82
C SER A 18 -4.79 35.42 -16.40
N THR A 19 -4.79 36.73 -16.56
CA THR A 19 -3.72 37.67 -16.24
C THR A 19 -3.69 37.96 -14.74
N ALA A 20 -3.02 37.09 -13.97
CA ALA A 20 -2.50 37.40 -12.63
C ALA A 20 -1.22 36.59 -12.45
N PRO A 21 -0.21 37.06 -11.70
CA PRO A 21 0.98 36.25 -11.44
C PRO A 21 0.58 35.10 -10.54
N LEU A 22 0.09 34.02 -11.13
CA LEU A 22 -0.15 32.79 -10.45
C LEU A 22 1.20 32.06 -10.36
N SER A 23 1.82 32.18 -9.23
CA SER A 23 2.91 31.31 -8.83
C SER A 23 2.46 29.85 -9.01
N ALA A 24 3.00 29.21 -10.03
CA ALA A 24 2.96 27.78 -10.33
C ALA A 24 1.64 27.06 -9.96
N GLN A 25 0.63 27.17 -10.83
CA GLN A 25 -0.65 26.44 -10.63
C GLN A 25 -0.50 24.94 -10.74
N VAL A 26 0.41 24.48 -11.60
CA VAL A 26 0.73 23.07 -11.80
C VAL A 26 2.04 22.76 -11.09
N GLY A 27 2.15 21.62 -10.49
CA GLY A 27 3.37 21.14 -9.86
C GLY A 27 3.56 19.66 -10.05
N LEU A 28 4.79 19.26 -10.30
CA LEU A 28 5.23 17.87 -10.33
C LEU A 28 6.15 17.61 -9.14
N ALA A 29 5.90 16.55 -8.40
CA ALA A 29 6.69 16.17 -7.24
C ALA A 29 7.22 14.74 -7.34
N ALA A 30 8.43 14.53 -6.82
CA ALA A 30 8.93 13.23 -6.42
C ALA A 30 8.67 13.06 -4.92
N ARG A 31 8.18 11.89 -4.52
CA ARG A 31 7.76 11.59 -3.15
C ARG A 31 8.37 10.29 -2.63
N ALA A 32 8.72 10.29 -1.36
CA ALA A 32 9.02 9.10 -0.59
C ALA A 32 8.03 9.01 0.58
N SER A 33 7.38 7.87 0.74
CA SER A 33 6.31 7.70 1.72
C SER A 33 6.26 6.28 2.26
N THR A 34 5.45 6.06 3.29
CA THR A 34 5.09 4.70 3.76
C THR A 34 4.32 3.89 2.69
N LEU A 35 3.84 4.53 1.63
CA LEU A 35 3.22 3.87 0.46
C LEU A 35 4.25 3.52 -0.64
N GLY A 36 5.53 3.91 -0.47
CA GLY A 36 6.59 3.70 -1.45
C GLY A 36 7.17 5.00 -2.01
N LEU A 37 7.98 4.84 -3.06
CA LEU A 37 8.52 5.95 -3.85
C LEU A 37 7.55 6.26 -4.99
N GLY A 38 7.36 7.54 -5.30
CA GLY A 38 6.36 7.91 -6.28
C GLY A 38 6.52 9.28 -6.89
N ALA A 39 5.57 9.59 -7.76
CA ALA A 39 5.40 10.88 -8.40
C ALA A 39 3.98 11.40 -8.15
N GLU A 40 3.84 12.71 -8.02
CA GLU A 40 2.57 13.38 -7.79
C GLU A 40 2.45 14.60 -8.68
N LEU A 41 1.31 14.72 -9.35
CA LEU A 41 0.87 15.91 -10.06
C LEU A 41 -0.08 16.71 -9.16
N SER A 42 0.14 18.00 -9.02
CA SER A 42 -0.70 18.91 -8.27
C SER A 42 -1.20 20.05 -9.12
N TYR A 43 -2.43 20.49 -8.87
CA TYR A 43 -3.04 21.64 -9.51
C TYR A 43 -3.73 22.53 -8.49
N ARG A 44 -3.34 23.79 -8.40
CA ARG A 44 -3.96 24.76 -7.50
C ARG A 44 -5.14 25.42 -8.21
N VAL A 45 -6.36 24.97 -7.90
CA VAL A 45 -7.62 25.49 -8.49
C VAL A 45 -7.89 26.93 -8.03
N SER A 46 -7.60 27.20 -6.75
CA SER A 46 -7.77 28.53 -6.14
C SER A 46 -6.77 28.72 -5.00
N ARG A 47 -6.84 29.87 -4.31
CA ARG A 47 -5.99 30.10 -3.11
C ARG A 47 -6.30 29.12 -1.98
N VAL A 48 -7.50 28.54 -1.95
CA VAL A 48 -7.98 27.66 -0.87
C VAL A 48 -8.20 26.22 -1.30
N ILE A 49 -8.18 25.91 -2.60
CA ILE A 49 -8.45 24.56 -3.12
C ILE A 49 -7.34 24.12 -4.06
N GLY A 50 -6.83 22.93 -3.83
CA GLY A 50 -5.91 22.20 -4.70
C GLY A 50 -6.40 20.80 -5.02
N LEU A 51 -5.90 20.23 -6.10
CA LEU A 51 -6.10 18.85 -6.51
C LEU A 51 -4.73 18.18 -6.61
N ARG A 52 -4.66 16.93 -6.19
CA ARG A 52 -3.45 16.11 -6.34
C ARG A 52 -3.80 14.72 -6.85
N ALA A 53 -2.96 14.21 -7.74
CA ALA A 53 -3.00 12.83 -8.20
C ALA A 53 -1.59 12.26 -8.16
N GLY A 54 -1.41 11.09 -7.59
CA GLY A 54 -0.09 10.48 -7.41
C GLY A 54 -0.11 8.98 -7.64
N VAL A 55 1.08 8.46 -7.91
CA VAL A 55 1.37 7.01 -7.97
C VAL A 55 2.59 6.72 -7.13
N ASN A 56 2.56 5.60 -6.41
CA ASN A 56 3.68 5.14 -5.59
C ASN A 56 3.92 3.66 -5.87
N TYR A 57 5.18 3.26 -5.83
CA TYR A 57 5.61 1.90 -6.02
C TYR A 57 6.76 1.55 -5.07
N LEU A 58 6.70 0.38 -4.47
CA LEU A 58 7.79 -0.20 -3.72
C LEU A 58 7.65 -1.72 -3.70
N GLU A 59 8.70 -2.40 -4.08
CA GLU A 59 8.82 -3.85 -3.95
C GLU A 59 10.18 -4.17 -3.34
N PHE A 60 10.19 -5.03 -2.35
CA PHE A 60 11.43 -5.55 -1.78
C PHE A 60 11.21 -6.98 -1.27
N SER A 61 12.29 -7.73 -1.15
CA SER A 61 12.25 -9.07 -0.57
C SER A 61 13.09 -9.10 0.68
N ARG A 62 12.61 -9.78 1.71
CA ARG A 62 13.31 -9.90 2.99
C ARG A 62 13.04 -11.25 3.63
N ASP A 63 14.13 -11.86 4.14
CA ASP A 63 14.02 -13.03 5.01
C ASP A 63 13.80 -12.55 6.45
N VAL A 64 12.83 -13.14 7.13
CA VAL A 64 12.54 -12.92 8.55
C VAL A 64 12.32 -14.25 9.24
N THR A 65 12.74 -14.34 10.51
CA THR A 65 12.47 -15.51 11.35
C THR A 65 11.41 -15.12 12.38
N ILE A 66 10.30 -15.87 12.40
CA ILE A 66 9.20 -15.69 13.36
C ILE A 66 8.99 -17.05 14.02
N ASP A 67 9.00 -17.11 15.34
CA ASP A 67 8.82 -18.34 16.13
C ASP A 67 9.76 -19.49 15.67
N ASN A 68 11.02 -19.16 15.36
CA ASN A 68 12.03 -20.04 14.79
C ASN A 68 11.76 -20.59 13.37
N ILE A 69 10.74 -20.08 12.67
CA ILE A 69 10.45 -20.43 11.28
C ILE A 69 10.97 -19.32 10.38
N ASP A 70 11.75 -19.69 9.37
CA ASP A 70 12.24 -18.74 8.38
C ASP A 70 11.18 -18.53 7.30
N TYR A 71 10.85 -17.24 7.05
CA TYR A 71 9.90 -16.83 6.02
C TYR A 71 10.60 -15.94 5.01
N HIS A 72 10.26 -16.16 3.75
CA HIS A 72 10.57 -15.23 2.67
C HIS A 72 9.38 -14.28 2.46
N LEU A 73 9.56 -13.00 2.80
CA LEU A 73 8.55 -11.96 2.63
C LEU A 73 8.80 -11.20 1.33
N THR A 74 7.78 -11.07 0.53
CA THR A 74 7.78 -10.25 -0.69
C THR A 74 6.61 -9.28 -0.65
N PRO A 75 6.71 -8.15 0.07
CA PRO A 75 5.71 -7.10 0.01
C PRO A 75 5.79 -6.35 -1.31
N HIS A 76 4.63 -6.19 -1.92
CA HIS A 76 4.42 -5.42 -3.14
C HIS A 76 3.47 -4.26 -2.84
N PHE A 77 3.94 -3.03 -3.02
CA PHE A 77 3.17 -1.81 -2.82
C PHE A 77 3.00 -1.10 -4.14
N GLU A 78 1.78 -1.05 -4.63
CA GLU A 78 1.39 -0.29 -5.80
C GLU A 78 0.16 0.54 -5.43
N ASN A 79 0.32 1.86 -5.38
CA ASN A 79 -0.72 2.75 -4.91
C ASN A 79 -0.93 3.92 -5.87
N GLY A 80 -2.20 4.22 -6.15
CA GLY A 80 -2.63 5.48 -6.72
C GLY A 80 -3.25 6.37 -5.65
N SER A 81 -3.29 7.68 -5.87
CA SER A 81 -4.00 8.62 -5.02
C SER A 81 -4.71 9.69 -5.84
N ALA A 82 -5.89 10.09 -5.38
CA ALA A 82 -6.62 11.24 -5.89
C ALA A 82 -7.15 12.04 -4.69
N LEU A 83 -6.63 13.25 -4.49
CA LEU A 83 -6.82 14.04 -3.30
C LEU A 83 -7.29 15.46 -3.64
N VAL A 84 -8.09 16.01 -2.75
CA VAL A 84 -8.47 17.43 -2.71
C VAL A 84 -7.79 18.02 -1.47
N ASP A 85 -7.08 19.13 -1.67
CA ASP A 85 -6.45 19.89 -0.61
C ASP A 85 -7.23 21.16 -0.31
N LEU A 86 -7.51 21.38 0.96
CA LEU A 86 -8.06 22.61 1.47
C LEU A 86 -6.95 23.40 2.18
N TYR A 87 -6.70 24.61 1.76
CA TYR A 87 -5.72 25.54 2.32
C TYR A 87 -6.44 26.64 3.13
N PRO A 88 -6.80 26.38 4.41
CA PRO A 88 -7.67 27.29 5.15
C PRO A 88 -7.05 28.68 5.40
N LEU A 89 -5.73 28.75 5.37
CA LEU A 89 -4.97 30.00 5.55
C LEU A 89 -4.40 30.54 4.22
N GLY A 90 -4.73 29.91 3.08
CA GLY A 90 -4.21 30.29 1.76
C GLY A 90 -2.69 30.09 1.58
N GLY A 91 -1.99 29.56 2.59
CA GLY A 91 -0.54 29.43 2.66
C GLY A 91 -0.03 28.00 2.42
N SER A 92 0.96 27.60 3.21
CA SER A 92 1.69 26.33 3.11
C SER A 92 0.94 25.17 3.72
N PHE A 93 0.12 25.39 4.76
CA PHE A 93 -0.65 24.35 5.45
C PHE A 93 -1.87 23.94 4.64
N HIS A 94 -2.13 22.65 4.56
CA HIS A 94 -3.33 22.12 3.91
C HIS A 94 -3.89 20.90 4.67
N LEU A 95 -5.20 20.73 4.54
CA LEU A 95 -5.93 19.52 4.90
C LEU A 95 -6.26 18.78 3.61
N SER A 96 -6.06 17.49 3.60
CA SER A 96 -6.27 16.63 2.44
C SER A 96 -7.36 15.62 2.69
N GLY A 97 -8.23 15.44 1.72
CA GLY A 97 -9.22 14.37 1.70
C GLY A 97 -9.32 13.74 0.32
N GLY A 98 -9.62 12.46 0.25
CA GLY A 98 -9.75 11.78 -1.03
C GLY A 98 -9.72 10.28 -0.94
N VAL A 99 -9.14 9.65 -1.95
CA VAL A 99 -9.07 8.19 -2.07
C VAL A 99 -7.66 7.72 -2.41
N LEU A 100 -7.30 6.59 -1.81
CA LEU A 100 -6.16 5.78 -2.23
C LEU A 100 -6.69 4.60 -3.04
N LEU A 101 -6.06 4.35 -4.17
CA LEU A 101 -6.23 3.14 -4.98
C LEU A 101 -5.09 2.20 -4.60
N ASN A 102 -5.44 1.10 -3.97
CA ASN A 102 -4.50 0.22 -3.28
C ASN A 102 -4.44 -1.13 -3.99
N HIS A 103 -3.28 -1.52 -4.47
CA HIS A 103 -2.97 -2.84 -5.01
C HIS A 103 -1.84 -3.50 -4.20
N ASN A 104 -1.81 -3.21 -2.89
CA ASN A 104 -0.82 -3.78 -2.00
C ASN A 104 -1.14 -5.24 -1.72
N GLU A 105 -0.16 -6.09 -1.90
CA GLU A 105 -0.19 -7.52 -1.58
C GLU A 105 1.06 -7.89 -0.79
N GLY A 106 0.89 -8.67 0.25
CA GLY A 106 1.98 -9.29 0.98
C GLY A 106 1.95 -10.80 0.76
N ARG A 107 3.06 -11.36 0.26
CA ARG A 107 3.25 -12.80 0.17
C ARG A 107 4.30 -13.25 1.18
N MET A 108 4.00 -14.33 1.86
CA MET A 108 4.88 -14.95 2.86
C MET A 108 5.00 -16.44 2.53
N GLU A 109 6.21 -16.91 2.27
CA GLU A 109 6.50 -18.31 2.00
C GLU A 109 7.33 -18.87 3.15
N ALA A 110 6.85 -19.95 3.79
CA ALA A 110 7.59 -20.63 4.84
C ALA A 110 8.74 -21.47 4.24
N ARG A 111 9.94 -21.33 4.80
CA ARG A 111 11.05 -22.22 4.50
C ARG A 111 10.95 -23.48 5.36
N LEU A 112 10.70 -24.60 4.71
CA LEU A 112 10.42 -25.89 5.36
C LEU A 112 11.72 -26.62 5.76
N ASN A 113 12.51 -26.01 6.63
CA ASN A 113 13.76 -26.58 7.15
C ASN A 113 13.59 -27.22 8.54
N GLN A 114 12.43 -27.04 9.16
CA GLN A 114 12.08 -27.62 10.47
C GLN A 114 10.57 -27.96 10.52
N SER A 115 10.17 -28.71 11.56
CA SER A 115 8.75 -29.02 11.79
C SER A 115 7.97 -27.77 12.13
N ILE A 116 6.74 -27.67 11.56
CA ILE A 116 5.82 -26.55 11.73
C ILE A 116 4.52 -27.05 12.31
N GLU A 117 3.98 -26.32 13.29
CA GLU A 117 2.62 -26.57 13.80
C GLU A 117 1.58 -25.87 12.91
N ILE A 118 0.57 -26.63 12.46
CA ILE A 118 -0.53 -26.12 11.62
C ILE A 118 -1.82 -26.71 12.21
N GLY A 119 -2.73 -25.85 12.67
CA GLY A 119 -4.02 -26.27 13.21
C GLY A 119 -3.90 -27.17 14.43
N GLY A 120 -2.87 -26.99 15.27
CA GLY A 120 -2.65 -27.77 16.48
C GLY A 120 -1.94 -29.13 16.26
N ARG A 121 -1.49 -29.42 15.01
CA ARG A 121 -0.67 -30.59 14.72
C ARG A 121 0.69 -30.18 14.16
N THR A 122 1.74 -30.82 14.64
CA THR A 122 3.12 -30.67 14.15
C THR A 122 3.35 -31.54 12.91
N TYR A 123 3.77 -30.91 11.82
CA TYR A 123 4.14 -31.57 10.56
C TYR A 123 5.64 -31.49 10.33
N ALA A 124 6.24 -32.59 9.91
CA ALA A 124 7.64 -32.62 9.50
C ALA A 124 7.80 -31.95 8.12
N PRO A 125 9.01 -31.42 7.80
CA PRO A 125 9.29 -30.83 6.49
C PRO A 125 8.93 -31.73 5.30
N SER A 126 9.10 -33.04 5.45
CA SER A 126 8.76 -34.02 4.41
C SER A 126 7.26 -34.24 4.20
N GLU A 127 6.43 -33.79 5.15
CA GLU A 127 4.97 -33.88 5.06
C GLU A 127 4.33 -32.63 4.45
N ILE A 128 5.12 -31.54 4.30
CA ILE A 128 4.69 -30.27 3.73
C ILE A 128 5.46 -30.04 2.42
N GLY A 129 4.75 -29.79 1.32
CA GLY A 129 5.35 -29.41 0.04
C GLY A 129 5.63 -27.92 -0.03
N SER A 130 4.61 -27.11 0.31
CA SER A 130 4.72 -25.66 0.43
C SER A 130 3.68 -25.10 1.41
N LEU A 131 3.98 -23.95 2.00
CA LEU A 131 3.02 -23.20 2.82
C LEU A 131 3.18 -21.72 2.48
N THR A 132 2.14 -21.15 1.87
CA THR A 132 2.12 -19.77 1.40
C THR A 132 0.97 -19.01 2.01
N GLY A 133 1.26 -17.95 2.73
CA GLY A 133 0.31 -16.95 3.21
C GLY A 133 0.25 -15.75 2.29
N THR A 134 -0.94 -15.22 2.05
CA THR A 134 -1.15 -13.95 1.33
C THR A 134 -1.99 -13.01 2.16
N VAL A 135 -1.67 -11.71 2.08
CA VAL A 135 -2.41 -10.64 2.74
C VAL A 135 -2.76 -9.59 1.71
N ASP A 136 -4.05 -9.38 1.52
CA ASP A 136 -4.61 -8.39 0.61
C ASP A 136 -5.33 -7.28 1.35
N PHE A 137 -5.29 -6.07 0.80
CA PHE A 137 -6.02 -4.93 1.31
C PHE A 137 -7.15 -4.51 0.36
N ARG A 138 -8.10 -3.73 0.88
CA ARG A 138 -9.19 -3.18 0.07
C ARG A 138 -8.61 -2.28 -1.04
N LYS A 139 -9.07 -2.49 -2.28
CA LYS A 139 -8.59 -1.79 -3.49
C LYS A 139 -8.81 -0.27 -3.46
N THR A 140 -9.79 0.21 -2.70
CA THR A 140 -10.09 1.64 -2.56
C THR A 140 -10.24 1.96 -1.08
N ALA A 141 -9.47 2.93 -0.60
CA ALA A 141 -9.49 3.38 0.79
C ALA A 141 -9.70 4.89 0.86
N PRO A 142 -10.70 5.38 1.62
CA PRO A 142 -10.78 6.79 1.97
C PRO A 142 -9.49 7.26 2.64
N TYR A 143 -9.08 8.49 2.32
CA TYR A 143 -7.88 9.12 2.89
C TYR A 143 -8.23 10.45 3.52
N LEU A 144 -7.63 10.71 4.69
CA LEU A 144 -7.63 11.99 5.37
C LEU A 144 -6.22 12.31 5.83
N GLY A 145 -5.82 13.57 5.69
CA GLY A 145 -4.48 13.99 6.07
C GLY A 145 -4.35 15.49 6.22
N LEU A 146 -3.16 15.88 6.64
CA LEU A 146 -2.72 17.25 6.72
C LEU A 146 -1.27 17.34 6.21
N GLY A 147 -0.89 18.50 5.71
CA GLY A 147 0.46 18.67 5.21
C GLY A 147 0.92 20.11 5.14
N PHE A 148 2.21 20.22 4.81
CA PHE A 148 2.88 21.48 4.58
C PHE A 148 3.60 21.44 3.23
N ALA A 149 3.43 22.50 2.44
CA ALA A 149 4.15 22.73 1.21
C ALA A 149 4.82 24.10 1.28
N VAL A 150 6.13 24.16 1.40
CA VAL A 150 6.84 25.44 1.32
C VAL A 150 6.61 26.04 -0.07
N VAL A 151 6.07 27.25 -0.12
CA VAL A 151 5.71 27.91 -1.39
C VAL A 151 6.97 28.41 -2.09
N GLY A 152 7.13 28.02 -3.38
CA GLY A 152 8.27 28.43 -4.20
C GLY A 152 8.30 27.65 -5.51
N THR A 153 9.23 28.02 -6.41
CA THR A 153 9.48 27.27 -7.65
C THR A 153 9.91 25.84 -7.33
N VAL A 154 10.74 25.66 -6.30
CA VAL A 154 11.04 24.36 -5.69
C VAL A 154 10.47 24.38 -4.28
N SER A 155 9.67 23.41 -3.96
CA SER A 155 8.96 23.31 -2.68
C SER A 155 9.29 21.99 -1.99
N PHE A 156 9.50 22.02 -0.69
CA PHE A 156 9.55 20.84 0.15
C PHE A 156 8.12 20.50 0.60
N LEU A 157 7.77 19.23 0.51
CA LEU A 157 6.45 18.70 0.89
C LEU A 157 6.61 17.78 2.10
N LEU A 158 5.69 17.92 3.05
CA LEU A 158 5.54 17.00 4.18
C LEU A 158 4.04 16.74 4.37
N ASP A 159 3.64 15.47 4.34
CA ASP A 159 2.24 15.07 4.60
C ASP A 159 2.18 13.97 5.65
N LEU A 160 1.18 14.08 6.50
CA LEU A 160 0.79 13.07 7.48
C LEU A 160 -0.70 12.78 7.32
N GLY A 161 -1.05 11.51 7.21
CA GLY A 161 -2.44 11.12 7.00
C GLY A 161 -2.72 9.68 7.37
N VAL A 162 -3.95 9.27 7.08
CA VAL A 162 -4.42 7.91 7.30
C VAL A 162 -5.32 7.45 6.17
N GLY A 163 -5.01 6.30 5.62
CA GLY A 163 -5.89 5.55 4.72
C GLY A 163 -6.75 4.56 5.51
N ILE A 164 -8.05 4.53 5.24
CA ILE A 164 -8.99 3.61 5.89
C ILE A 164 -9.14 2.38 4.99
N THR A 165 -8.21 1.43 5.13
CA THR A 165 -8.11 0.24 4.27
C THR A 165 -9.10 -0.86 4.65
N GLY A 166 -9.70 -0.79 5.85
CA GLY A 166 -10.55 -1.85 6.38
C GLY A 166 -9.75 -3.08 6.81
N THR A 167 -10.45 -4.14 7.20
CA THR A 167 -9.80 -5.38 7.64
C THR A 167 -9.06 -6.03 6.46
N PRO A 168 -7.77 -6.38 6.61
CA PRO A 168 -7.02 -7.15 5.62
C PRO A 168 -7.69 -8.51 5.36
N ARG A 169 -7.59 -9.00 4.14
CA ARG A 169 -7.96 -10.37 3.79
C ARG A 169 -6.71 -11.23 3.85
N VAL A 170 -6.83 -12.37 4.51
CA VAL A 170 -5.72 -13.33 4.61
C VAL A 170 -6.16 -14.64 4.02
N ASP A 171 -5.30 -15.22 3.22
CA ASP A 171 -5.41 -16.58 2.70
C ASP A 171 -4.15 -17.36 3.03
N LEU A 172 -4.32 -18.66 3.27
CA LEU A 172 -3.26 -19.61 3.55
C LEU A 172 -3.46 -20.84 2.66
N ILE A 173 -2.46 -21.14 1.86
CA ILE A 173 -2.45 -22.29 0.96
C ILE A 173 -1.30 -23.20 1.39
N GLY A 174 -1.64 -24.45 1.72
CA GLY A 174 -0.70 -25.51 2.00
C GLY A 174 -0.75 -26.58 0.92
N GLU A 175 0.41 -27.01 0.45
CA GLU A 175 0.56 -28.19 -0.40
C GLU A 175 1.25 -29.30 0.39
N THR A 176 0.87 -30.55 0.15
CA THR A 176 1.42 -31.70 0.86
C THR A 176 1.58 -32.87 -0.07
N PRO A 177 2.65 -33.67 0.06
CA PRO A 177 2.80 -34.94 -0.63
C PRO A 177 1.95 -36.07 0.01
N LEU A 178 1.31 -35.81 1.17
CA LEU A 178 0.43 -36.75 1.83
C LEU A 178 -0.78 -37.10 0.95
N THR A 179 -1.33 -38.29 1.13
CA THR A 179 -2.49 -38.79 0.37
C THR A 179 -3.54 -39.37 1.30
N GLY A 180 -4.76 -39.61 0.77
CA GLY A 180 -5.86 -40.23 1.53
C GLY A 180 -6.28 -39.42 2.75
N SER A 181 -6.51 -40.11 3.88
CA SER A 181 -6.93 -39.45 5.12
C SER A 181 -5.91 -38.47 5.70
N ALA A 182 -4.62 -38.75 5.54
CA ALA A 182 -3.57 -37.84 6.02
C ALA A 182 -3.58 -36.49 5.27
N LYS A 183 -3.86 -36.50 3.96
CA LYS A 183 -4.05 -35.26 3.19
C LYS A 183 -5.30 -34.51 3.66
N ALA A 184 -6.42 -35.22 3.85
CA ALA A 184 -7.65 -34.58 4.31
C ALA A 184 -7.49 -33.96 5.70
N GLU A 185 -6.73 -34.57 6.59
CA GLU A 185 -6.37 -34.01 7.90
C GLU A 185 -5.49 -32.76 7.76
N PHE A 186 -4.46 -32.80 6.88
CA PHE A 186 -3.61 -31.63 6.59
C PHE A 186 -4.45 -30.45 6.07
N ASP A 187 -5.30 -30.68 5.08
CA ASP A 187 -6.16 -29.64 4.49
C ASP A 187 -7.12 -29.04 5.56
N ALA A 188 -7.65 -29.89 6.46
CA ALA A 188 -8.50 -29.43 7.57
C ALA A 188 -7.72 -28.56 8.57
N ASN A 189 -6.48 -28.93 8.89
CA ASN A 189 -5.63 -28.18 9.81
C ASN A 189 -5.18 -26.84 9.20
N VAL A 190 -4.88 -26.78 7.90
CA VAL A 190 -4.62 -25.53 7.19
C VAL A 190 -5.85 -24.62 7.23
N ALA A 191 -7.03 -25.15 7.01
CA ALA A 191 -8.28 -24.38 7.10
C ALA A 191 -8.56 -23.88 8.54
N GLN A 192 -8.26 -24.67 9.56
CA GLN A 192 -8.38 -24.28 10.96
C GLN A 192 -7.40 -23.16 11.31
N GLU A 193 -6.14 -23.28 10.88
CA GLU A 193 -5.11 -22.25 11.08
C GLU A 193 -5.51 -20.92 10.44
N LEU A 194 -5.99 -20.98 9.18
CA LEU A 194 -6.50 -19.80 8.48
C LEU A 194 -7.67 -19.14 9.23
N ALA A 195 -8.59 -19.94 9.78
CA ALA A 195 -9.71 -19.40 10.56
C ALA A 195 -9.22 -18.70 11.84
N HIS A 196 -8.22 -19.27 12.51
CA HIS A 196 -7.59 -18.70 13.70
C HIS A 196 -6.92 -17.35 13.39
N VAL A 197 -6.07 -17.30 12.36
CA VAL A 197 -5.39 -16.07 11.91
C VAL A 197 -6.40 -14.99 11.50
N ARG A 198 -7.48 -15.35 10.79
CA ARG A 198 -8.54 -14.41 10.43
C ARG A 198 -9.27 -13.85 11.65
N ALA A 199 -9.54 -14.67 12.66
CA ALA A 199 -10.16 -14.21 13.90
C ALA A 199 -9.25 -13.22 14.64
N GLU A 200 -7.97 -13.53 14.75
CA GLU A 200 -6.98 -12.67 15.40
C GLU A 200 -6.84 -11.32 14.70
N ILE A 201 -6.78 -11.30 13.36
CA ILE A 201 -6.70 -10.07 12.56
C ILE A 201 -7.97 -9.22 12.71
N ASN A 202 -9.15 -9.85 12.73
CA ASN A 202 -10.42 -9.15 12.89
C ASN A 202 -10.52 -8.42 14.24
N ASP A 203 -9.92 -8.98 15.28
CA ASP A 203 -9.90 -8.40 16.63
C ASP A 203 -8.97 -7.17 16.72
N LYS A 204 -7.97 -7.07 15.84
CA LYS A 204 -6.99 -5.98 15.81
C LYS A 204 -7.51 -4.77 15.01
N SER A 205 -8.29 -3.89 15.65
CA SER A 205 -8.92 -2.73 14.98
C SER A 205 -7.92 -1.75 14.34
N TYR A 206 -6.67 -1.65 14.82
CA TYR A 206 -5.65 -0.77 14.27
C TYR A 206 -5.19 -1.17 12.87
N LEU A 207 -5.32 -2.45 12.48
CA LEU A 207 -4.99 -2.94 11.15
C LEU A 207 -5.92 -2.39 10.04
N LYS A 208 -7.04 -1.78 10.42
CA LYS A 208 -7.98 -1.14 9.49
C LYS A 208 -7.49 0.22 9.00
N PHE A 209 -6.45 0.75 9.61
CA PHE A 209 -5.91 2.07 9.32
C PHE A 209 -4.47 1.96 8.84
N HIS A 210 -4.18 2.59 7.71
CA HIS A 210 -2.83 2.67 7.17
C HIS A 210 -2.27 4.09 7.40
N PRO A 211 -1.33 4.28 8.35
CA PRO A 211 -0.70 5.58 8.54
C PRO A 211 0.17 5.94 7.34
N VAL A 212 -0.02 7.15 6.82
CA VAL A 212 0.74 7.67 5.68
C VAL A 212 1.60 8.83 6.14
N LEU A 213 2.91 8.64 6.08
CA LEU A 213 3.90 9.68 6.21
C LEU A 213 4.58 9.86 4.86
N SER A 214 4.66 11.08 4.36
CA SER A 214 5.25 11.36 3.06
C SER A 214 6.08 12.63 3.10
N VAL A 215 7.24 12.56 2.45
CA VAL A 215 8.11 13.72 2.17
C VAL A 215 8.35 13.81 0.67
N GLY A 216 8.58 15.01 0.15
CA GLY A 216 8.80 15.17 -1.27
C GLY A 216 9.41 16.52 -1.65
N LEU A 217 9.82 16.57 -2.92
CA LEU A 217 10.26 17.79 -3.58
C LEU A 217 9.35 18.03 -4.78
N ARG A 218 8.79 19.23 -4.87
CA ARG A 218 7.90 19.67 -5.94
C ARG A 218 8.55 20.81 -6.71
N VAL A 219 8.44 20.75 -8.02
CA VAL A 219 8.71 21.87 -8.93
C VAL A 219 7.37 22.37 -9.44
N GLY A 220 7.14 23.69 -9.31
CA GLY A 220 5.94 24.35 -9.79
C GLY A 220 6.21 25.15 -11.06
N PHE A 221 5.24 25.15 -11.99
CA PHE A 221 5.28 25.89 -13.27
C PHE A 221 3.88 26.36 -13.69
#